data_215dc4036cbf1fc61ba612f8e4854a72
#
_entry.id   215dc4036cbf1fc61ba612f8e4854a72
#
_cell.length_a   1.000
_cell.length_b   1.000
_cell.length_c   1.000
_cell.angle_alpha   90.00
_cell.angle_beta   90.00
_cell.angle_gamma   90.00
#
_symmetry.space_group_name_H-M   'P 1'
#
loop_
_entity.id
_entity.type
_entity.pdbx_description
1 polymer ?
#
loop_
_entity_poly.entity_id
_entity_poly.type
_entity_poly.pdbx_seq_one_letter_code
_entity_poly.pdbx_strand_id
1 'polypeptide(L)'
;YRNIDIIEKYYTLLNDTGLTKELSNHIMAIILLEIKKGDKNISAGNTAVLCRRILSYIQFAPCEELRVSAIAAHFKYNEKYLTHCFTLETGESLKKHLKTEIIKRAKHILEYTDTPISTISEQLGYSDTHSFSHIFKNTVKLSPREYRKNFQENRET
;
A
#
# COMPACT_ATOMS: atom_id res chain seq x y z
N TYR A 1 -15.09 13.54 -6.97
CA TYR A 1 -15.96 14.72 -6.97
C TYR A 1 -17.38 14.38 -7.47
N ARG A 2 -17.54 13.65 -8.58
CA ARG A 2 -18.84 13.37 -9.23
C ARG A 2 -19.83 12.54 -8.37
N ASN A 3 -19.35 11.69 -7.49
CA ASN A 3 -20.23 10.85 -6.63
C ASN A 3 -20.74 11.63 -5.39
N ILE A 4 -20.03 12.65 -4.93
CA ILE A 4 -20.44 13.51 -3.82
C ILE A 4 -21.61 14.38 -4.27
N ASP A 5 -21.52 14.97 -5.45
CA ASP A 5 -22.59 15.83 -6.03
C ASP A 5 -23.90 15.04 -6.24
N ILE A 6 -23.78 13.76 -6.61
CA ILE A 6 -24.93 12.87 -6.78
C ILE A 6 -25.57 12.56 -5.42
N ILE A 7 -24.77 12.23 -4.41
CA ILE A 7 -25.24 11.93 -3.05
C ILE A 7 -25.88 13.16 -2.41
N GLU A 8 -25.27 14.35 -2.54
CA GLU A 8 -25.84 15.61 -2.05
C GLU A 8 -27.17 15.94 -2.73
N LYS A 9 -27.26 15.77 -4.04
CA LYS A 9 -28.50 16.00 -4.81
C LYS A 9 -29.63 15.08 -4.35
N TYR A 10 -29.34 13.79 -4.09
CA TYR A 10 -30.36 12.84 -3.60
C TYR A 10 -30.67 13.05 -2.12
N TYR A 11 -29.71 13.49 -1.32
CA TYR A 11 -29.93 13.85 0.09
C TYR A 11 -30.85 15.07 0.23
N THR A 12 -30.69 16.05 -0.64
CA THR A 12 -31.57 17.22 -0.73
C THR A 12 -32.99 16.83 -1.14
N LEU A 13 -33.12 15.92 -2.12
CA LEU A 13 -34.42 15.37 -2.55
C LEU A 13 -35.13 14.56 -1.45
N LEU A 14 -34.38 13.85 -0.60
CA LEU A 14 -34.92 13.08 0.53
C LEU A 14 -35.40 13.99 1.67
N ASN A 15 -34.78 15.15 1.86
CA ASN A 15 -35.18 16.12 2.89
C ASN A 15 -36.26 17.11 2.42
N ASP A 16 -36.52 17.16 1.13
CA ASP A 16 -37.57 17.98 0.58
C ASP A 16 -38.94 17.28 0.81
N THR A 17 -39.72 17.86 1.65
CA THR A 17 -40.94 17.42 2.32
C THR A 17 -41.99 16.79 1.40
N GLY A 18 -42.48 15.62 1.76
CA GLY A 18 -43.69 15.01 1.22
C GLY A 18 -43.52 13.68 0.48
N LEU A 19 -42.32 13.12 0.44
CA LEU A 19 -42.06 11.82 -0.15
C LEU A 19 -42.70 10.68 0.66
N THR A 20 -43.51 9.87 0.01
CA THR A 20 -44.04 8.65 0.63
C THR A 20 -42.89 7.69 0.94
N LYS A 21 -43.07 6.87 2.00
CA LYS A 21 -42.07 5.89 2.44
C LYS A 21 -41.59 4.96 1.31
N GLU A 22 -42.47 4.68 0.35
CA GLU A 22 -42.13 3.87 -0.85
C GLU A 22 -41.16 4.60 -1.79
N LEU A 23 -41.37 5.89 -2.01
CA LEU A 23 -40.50 6.70 -2.88
C LEU A 23 -39.10 6.91 -2.24
N SER A 24 -39.09 7.09 -0.92
CA SER A 24 -37.83 7.15 -0.14
C SER A 24 -37.04 5.84 -0.24
N ASN A 25 -37.71 4.69 -0.17
CA ASN A 25 -37.07 3.38 -0.34
C ASN A 25 -36.54 3.17 -1.77
N HIS A 26 -37.26 3.64 -2.81
CA HIS A 26 -36.80 3.58 -4.19
C HIS A 26 -35.58 4.48 -4.44
N ILE A 27 -35.57 5.68 -3.89
CA ILE A 27 -34.43 6.60 -3.97
C ILE A 27 -33.21 5.99 -3.25
N MET A 28 -33.41 5.40 -2.06
CA MET A 28 -32.35 4.71 -1.35
C MET A 28 -31.80 3.51 -2.13
N ALA A 29 -32.68 2.73 -2.78
CA ALA A 29 -32.27 1.62 -3.64
C ALA A 29 -31.46 2.12 -4.87
N ILE A 30 -31.84 3.24 -5.48
CA ILE A 30 -31.10 3.87 -6.58
C ILE A 30 -29.73 4.36 -6.10
N ILE A 31 -29.65 5.02 -4.94
CA ILE A 31 -28.38 5.46 -4.32
C ILE A 31 -27.46 4.24 -4.07
N LEU A 32 -28.00 3.17 -3.49
CA LEU A 32 -27.26 1.94 -3.24
C LEU A 32 -26.80 1.25 -4.55
N LEU A 33 -27.62 1.30 -5.60
CA LEU A 33 -27.26 0.79 -6.93
C LEU A 33 -26.19 1.67 -7.60
N GLU A 34 -26.26 2.99 -7.45
CA GLU A 34 -25.23 3.91 -7.97
C GLU A 34 -23.92 3.78 -7.18
N ILE A 35 -23.97 3.59 -5.86
CA ILE A 35 -22.79 3.28 -5.05
C ILE A 35 -22.20 1.93 -5.48
N LYS A 36 -23.03 0.89 -5.69
CA LYS A 36 -22.60 -0.41 -6.21
C LYS A 36 -22.04 -0.33 -7.64
N LYS A 37 -22.61 0.53 -8.49
CA LYS A 37 -22.08 0.80 -9.83
C LYS A 37 -20.79 1.61 -9.77
N GLY A 38 -20.67 2.53 -8.79
CA GLY A 38 -19.44 3.24 -8.49
C GLY A 38 -18.31 2.29 -8.08
N ASP A 39 -18.63 1.23 -7.31
CA ASP A 39 -17.68 0.15 -6.99
C ASP A 39 -17.32 -0.74 -8.21
N LYS A 40 -18.22 -0.84 -9.21
CA LYS A 40 -17.94 -1.54 -10.48
C LYS A 40 -17.33 -0.63 -11.55
N ASN A 41 -17.55 0.68 -11.46
CA ASN A 41 -16.86 1.71 -12.23
C ASN A 41 -15.72 2.33 -11.41
N ILE A 42 -14.88 1.48 -10.84
CA ILE A 42 -13.49 1.87 -10.62
C ILE A 42 -12.95 2.04 -12.04
N SER A 43 -13.13 3.26 -12.57
CA SER A 43 -12.57 3.58 -13.87
C SER A 43 -11.07 3.27 -13.75
N ALA A 44 -10.49 2.64 -14.77
CA ALA A 44 -9.05 2.35 -14.83
C ALA A 44 -8.20 3.58 -14.42
N GLY A 45 -8.71 4.80 -14.63
CA GLY A 45 -8.11 6.04 -14.14
C GLY A 45 -8.02 6.18 -12.61
N ASN A 46 -8.94 5.61 -11.85
CA ASN A 46 -8.99 5.77 -10.39
C ASN A 46 -8.04 4.77 -9.69
N THR A 47 -7.90 3.56 -10.22
CA THR A 47 -6.93 2.56 -9.74
C THR A 47 -5.50 2.98 -10.03
N ALA A 48 -5.22 3.51 -11.22
CA ALA A 48 -3.92 4.04 -11.59
C ALA A 48 -3.48 5.23 -10.71
N VAL A 49 -4.41 6.14 -10.38
CA VAL A 49 -4.14 7.27 -9.47
C VAL A 49 -3.85 6.76 -8.06
N LEU A 50 -4.66 5.82 -7.55
CA LEU A 50 -4.44 5.20 -6.24
C LEU A 50 -3.09 4.49 -6.19
N CYS A 51 -2.77 3.69 -7.21
CA CYS A 51 -1.50 2.97 -7.30
C CYS A 51 -0.31 3.93 -7.28
N ARG A 52 -0.33 5.02 -8.04
CA ARG A 52 0.72 6.05 -8.03
C ARG A 52 0.89 6.69 -6.65
N ARG A 53 -0.20 6.98 -5.95
CA ARG A 53 -0.16 7.51 -4.58
C ARG A 53 0.46 6.51 -3.60
N ILE A 54 0.12 5.21 -3.72
CA ILE A 54 0.72 4.15 -2.92
C ILE A 54 2.22 4.05 -3.17
N LEU A 55 2.66 4.03 -4.43
CA LEU A 55 4.08 3.98 -4.79
C LEU A 55 4.85 5.19 -4.25
N SER A 56 4.30 6.40 -4.41
CA SER A 56 4.89 7.61 -3.84
C SER A 56 4.98 7.53 -2.31
N TYR A 57 3.95 7.04 -1.64
CA TYR A 57 3.96 6.86 -0.19
C TYR A 57 5.04 5.87 0.25
N ILE A 58 5.12 4.70 -0.39
CA ILE A 58 6.12 3.67 -0.10
C ILE A 58 7.55 4.24 -0.19
N GLN A 59 7.81 5.14 -1.12
CA GLN A 59 9.13 5.73 -1.32
C GLN A 59 9.64 6.50 -0.10
N PHE A 60 8.75 7.19 0.63
CA PHE A 60 9.11 8.07 1.74
C PHE A 60 8.66 7.55 3.12
N ALA A 61 7.78 6.55 3.16
CA ALA A 61 7.28 6.00 4.42
C ALA A 61 8.38 5.33 5.25
N PRO A 62 8.35 5.43 6.58
CA PRO A 62 9.25 4.66 7.44
C PRO A 62 9.02 3.16 7.27
N CYS A 63 10.05 2.35 7.51
CA CYS A 63 9.97 0.90 7.26
C CYS A 63 8.90 0.19 8.09
N GLU A 64 8.62 0.71 9.28
CA GLU A 64 7.57 0.20 10.18
C GLU A 64 6.17 0.27 9.55
N GLU A 65 5.95 1.24 8.65
CA GLU A 65 4.70 1.44 7.93
C GLU A 65 4.62 0.65 6.61
N LEU A 66 5.71 -0.01 6.19
CA LEU A 66 5.75 -0.81 4.97
C LEU A 66 5.08 -2.18 5.17
N ARG A 67 3.84 -2.17 5.66
CA ARG A 67 2.96 -3.35 5.80
C ARG A 67 1.65 -3.07 5.09
N VAL A 68 1.06 -4.10 4.50
CA VAL A 68 -0.21 -3.98 3.76
C VAL A 68 -1.29 -3.34 4.63
N SER A 69 -1.40 -3.77 5.90
CA SER A 69 -2.37 -3.23 6.86
C SER A 69 -2.18 -1.73 7.16
N ALA A 70 -0.93 -1.29 7.36
CA ALA A 70 -0.63 0.12 7.63
C ALA A 70 -0.95 1.00 6.41
N ILE A 71 -0.58 0.55 5.21
CA ILE A 71 -0.89 1.26 3.97
C ILE A 71 -2.41 1.31 3.74
N ALA A 72 -3.12 0.20 3.96
CA ALA A 72 -4.56 0.15 3.85
C ALA A 72 -5.25 1.12 4.82
N ALA A 73 -4.79 1.18 6.06
CA ALA A 73 -5.27 2.14 7.06
C ALA A 73 -4.96 3.60 6.66
N HIS A 74 -3.74 3.88 6.18
CA HIS A 74 -3.33 5.22 5.73
C HIS A 74 -4.24 5.74 4.61
N PHE A 75 -4.50 4.91 3.60
CA PHE A 75 -5.34 5.28 2.47
C PHE A 75 -6.84 5.08 2.74
N LYS A 76 -7.24 4.56 3.91
CA LYS A 76 -8.63 4.27 4.30
C LYS A 76 -9.34 3.30 3.34
N TYR A 77 -8.62 2.30 2.86
CA TYR A 77 -9.15 1.22 2.04
C TYR A 77 -9.05 -0.13 2.74
N ASN A 78 -9.87 -1.08 2.30
CA ASN A 78 -9.72 -2.48 2.69
C ASN A 78 -8.45 -3.08 2.06
N GLU A 79 -7.71 -3.92 2.80
CA GLU A 79 -6.45 -4.54 2.34
C GLU A 79 -6.62 -5.34 1.04
N LYS A 80 -7.71 -6.10 0.92
CA LYS A 80 -8.00 -6.91 -0.28
C LYS A 80 -8.19 -6.02 -1.50
N TYR A 81 -8.96 -4.95 -1.35
CA TYR A 81 -9.21 -3.99 -2.41
C TYR A 81 -7.92 -3.30 -2.86
N LEU A 82 -7.15 -2.77 -1.89
CA LEU A 82 -5.91 -2.06 -2.16
C LEU A 82 -4.87 -2.97 -2.84
N THR A 83 -4.73 -4.21 -2.36
CA THR A 83 -3.84 -5.22 -2.97
C THR A 83 -4.29 -5.59 -4.38
N HIS A 84 -5.60 -5.73 -4.59
CA HIS A 84 -6.17 -6.03 -5.92
C HIS A 84 -5.88 -4.89 -6.92
N CYS A 85 -6.17 -3.63 -6.55
CA CYS A 85 -5.88 -2.47 -7.38
C CYS A 85 -4.38 -2.36 -7.71
N PHE A 86 -3.52 -2.55 -6.70
CA PHE A 86 -2.08 -2.52 -6.89
C PHE A 86 -1.61 -3.59 -7.86
N THR A 87 -2.11 -4.82 -7.70
CA THR A 87 -1.74 -5.95 -8.58
C THR A 87 -2.21 -5.75 -10.02
N LEU A 88 -3.41 -5.20 -10.22
CA LEU A 88 -3.91 -4.88 -11.56
C LEU A 88 -3.03 -3.87 -12.30
N GLU A 89 -2.53 -2.86 -11.59
CA GLU A 89 -1.74 -1.78 -12.20
C GLU A 89 -0.26 -2.12 -12.37
N THR A 90 0.33 -2.91 -11.44
CA THR A 90 1.78 -3.17 -11.42
C THR A 90 2.16 -4.58 -11.90
N GLY A 91 1.19 -5.49 -11.96
CA GLY A 91 1.44 -6.91 -12.28
C GLY A 91 2.04 -7.71 -11.11
N GLU A 92 2.31 -7.11 -9.95
CA GLU A 92 2.84 -7.80 -8.77
C GLU A 92 2.04 -7.52 -7.51
N SER A 93 2.11 -8.42 -6.53
CA SER A 93 1.40 -8.21 -5.26
C SER A 93 2.07 -7.09 -4.44
N LEU A 94 1.25 -6.26 -3.76
CA LEU A 94 1.74 -5.22 -2.87
C LEU A 94 2.71 -5.76 -1.81
N LYS A 95 2.42 -6.93 -1.22
CA LYS A 95 3.30 -7.59 -0.24
C LYS A 95 4.70 -7.88 -0.82
N LYS A 96 4.78 -8.34 -2.07
CA LYS A 96 6.05 -8.59 -2.75
C LYS A 96 6.81 -7.29 -2.99
N HIS A 97 6.11 -6.26 -3.46
CA HIS A 97 6.69 -4.94 -3.70
C HIS A 97 7.28 -4.34 -2.42
N LEU A 98 6.53 -4.36 -1.30
CA LEU A 98 7.00 -3.88 -0.01
C LEU A 98 8.26 -4.62 0.47
N LYS A 99 8.25 -5.96 0.34
CA LYS A 99 9.44 -6.77 0.67
C LYS A 99 10.65 -6.35 -0.15
N THR A 100 10.48 -6.12 -1.44
CA THR A 100 11.57 -5.68 -2.34
C THR A 100 12.11 -4.31 -1.92
N GLU A 101 11.22 -3.38 -1.55
CA GLU A 101 11.63 -2.04 -1.10
C GLU A 101 12.38 -2.08 0.23
N ILE A 102 11.93 -2.89 1.20
CA ILE A 102 12.65 -3.09 2.47
C ILE A 102 14.06 -3.66 2.22
N ILE A 103 14.19 -4.65 1.35
CA ILE A 103 15.50 -5.23 1.00
C ILE A 103 16.40 -4.22 0.28
N LYS A 104 15.84 -3.36 -0.57
CA LYS A 104 16.58 -2.27 -1.23
C LYS A 104 17.12 -1.27 -0.20
N ARG A 105 16.33 -0.88 0.78
CA ARG A 105 16.79 -0.03 1.90
C ARG A 105 17.85 -0.72 2.75
N ALA A 106 17.66 -2.01 3.03
CA ALA A 106 18.66 -2.81 3.76
C ALA A 106 20.02 -2.81 3.03
N LYS A 107 20.02 -3.02 1.72
CA LYS A 107 21.25 -2.96 0.91
C LYS A 107 21.92 -1.61 1.04
N HIS A 108 21.17 -0.52 0.87
CA HIS A 108 21.71 0.82 0.98
C HIS A 108 22.38 1.08 2.34
N ILE A 109 21.76 0.68 3.45
CA ILE A 109 22.36 0.83 4.77
C ILE A 109 23.63 -0.02 4.90
N LEU A 110 23.60 -1.27 4.40
CA LEU A 110 24.74 -2.18 4.44
C LEU A 110 25.92 -1.69 3.60
N GLU A 111 25.68 -0.99 2.49
CA GLU A 111 26.66 -0.47 1.56
C GLU A 111 27.36 0.80 2.06
N TYR A 112 26.60 1.68 2.71
CA TYR A 112 27.06 3.04 3.01
C TYR A 112 27.24 3.32 4.50
N THR A 113 26.98 2.36 5.37
CA THR A 113 27.15 2.52 6.82
C THR A 113 27.74 1.29 7.48
N ASP A 114 28.39 1.49 8.64
CA ASP A 114 28.86 0.40 9.50
C ASP A 114 27.85 0.02 10.59
N THR A 115 26.61 0.43 10.43
CA THR A 115 25.54 0.13 11.38
C THR A 115 25.45 -1.37 11.68
N PRO A 116 25.39 -1.80 12.94
CA PRO A 116 25.27 -3.22 13.31
C PRO A 116 24.06 -3.88 12.66
N ILE A 117 24.18 -5.14 12.27
CA ILE A 117 23.08 -5.89 11.61
C ILE A 117 21.83 -5.97 12.49
N SER A 118 22.00 -6.04 13.82
CA SER A 118 20.88 -6.00 14.77
C SER A 118 20.11 -4.67 14.69
N THR A 119 20.82 -3.56 14.66
CA THR A 119 20.23 -2.22 14.55
C THR A 119 19.52 -2.04 13.21
N ILE A 120 20.13 -2.53 12.11
CA ILE A 120 19.48 -2.51 10.79
C ILE A 120 18.18 -3.32 10.81
N SER A 121 18.19 -4.51 11.40
CA SER A 121 17.02 -5.36 11.55
C SER A 121 15.88 -4.62 12.26
N GLU A 122 16.18 -3.96 13.36
CA GLU A 122 15.23 -3.16 14.15
C GLU A 122 14.68 -1.97 13.35
N GLN A 123 15.55 -1.17 12.72
CA GLN A 123 15.16 -0.04 11.86
C GLN A 123 14.26 -0.43 10.69
N LEU A 124 14.41 -1.66 10.19
CA LEU A 124 13.60 -2.21 9.10
C LEU A 124 12.29 -2.84 9.61
N GLY A 125 12.01 -2.81 10.92
CA GLY A 125 10.78 -3.30 11.53
C GLY A 125 10.71 -4.82 11.71
N TYR A 126 11.85 -5.51 11.76
CA TYR A 126 11.91 -6.93 12.07
C TYR A 126 11.97 -7.15 13.58
N SER A 127 11.28 -8.18 14.07
CA SER A 127 11.26 -8.56 15.49
C SER A 127 12.62 -9.06 16.00
N ASP A 128 13.43 -9.60 15.11
CA ASP A 128 14.74 -10.16 15.44
C ASP A 128 15.68 -10.19 14.23
N THR A 129 16.97 -10.21 14.51
CA THR A 129 18.05 -10.21 13.51
C THR A 129 18.09 -11.51 12.68
N HIS A 130 17.64 -12.63 13.25
CA HIS A 130 17.64 -13.91 12.55
C HIS A 130 16.60 -13.91 11.42
N SER A 131 15.38 -13.50 11.72
CA SER A 131 14.29 -13.32 10.74
C SER A 131 14.70 -12.39 9.59
N PHE A 132 15.31 -11.25 9.91
CA PHE A 132 15.85 -10.35 8.91
C PHE A 132 16.90 -11.03 8.03
N SER A 133 17.93 -11.64 8.65
CA SER A 133 19.03 -12.28 7.93
C SER A 133 18.56 -13.41 7.03
N HIS A 134 17.59 -14.20 7.48
CA HIS A 134 16.97 -15.27 6.69
C HIS A 134 16.23 -14.72 5.46
N ILE A 135 15.40 -13.69 5.64
CA ILE A 135 14.66 -13.07 4.54
C ILE A 135 15.61 -12.38 3.54
N PHE A 136 16.63 -11.68 4.04
CA PHE A 136 17.65 -11.04 3.21
C PHE A 136 18.42 -12.08 2.38
N LYS A 137 18.92 -13.13 3.02
CA LYS A 137 19.65 -14.23 2.33
C LYS A 137 18.80 -14.94 1.28
N ASN A 138 17.52 -15.19 1.58
CA ASN A 138 16.61 -15.82 0.62
C ASN A 138 16.38 -14.93 -0.62
N THR A 139 16.43 -13.62 -0.45
CA THR A 139 16.17 -12.66 -1.54
C THR A 139 17.44 -12.30 -2.31
N VAL A 140 18.54 -12.05 -1.59
CA VAL A 140 19.82 -11.55 -2.16
C VAL A 140 20.81 -12.67 -2.47
N LYS A 141 20.59 -13.88 -1.88
CA LYS A 141 21.46 -15.07 -1.96
C LYS A 141 22.76 -14.97 -1.13
N LEU A 142 22.97 -13.86 -0.45
CA LEU A 142 24.06 -13.63 0.50
C LEU A 142 23.46 -13.21 1.84
N SER A 143 24.12 -13.57 2.94
CA SER A 143 23.75 -13.02 4.26
C SER A 143 24.06 -11.52 4.30
N PRO A 144 23.43 -10.73 5.18
CA PRO A 144 23.73 -9.31 5.33
C PRO A 144 25.21 -9.02 5.59
N ARG A 145 25.88 -9.90 6.37
CA ARG A 145 27.32 -9.77 6.67
C ARG A 145 28.19 -10.04 5.45
N GLU A 146 27.93 -11.10 4.70
CA GLU A 146 28.61 -11.42 3.45
C GLU A 146 28.40 -10.32 2.42
N TYR A 147 27.19 -9.81 2.31
CA TYR A 147 26.86 -8.74 1.38
C TYR A 147 27.67 -7.47 1.67
N ARG A 148 27.74 -7.04 2.93
CA ARG A 148 28.54 -5.88 3.35
C ARG A 148 30.02 -6.08 3.02
N LYS A 149 30.57 -7.25 3.39
CA LYS A 149 31.98 -7.56 3.15
C LYS A 149 32.33 -7.49 1.66
N ASN A 150 31.54 -8.16 0.82
CA ASN A 150 31.77 -8.16 -0.63
C ASN A 150 31.68 -6.75 -1.23
N PHE A 151 30.81 -5.89 -0.71
CA PHE A 151 30.67 -4.52 -1.19
C PHE A 151 31.88 -3.65 -0.80
N GLN A 152 32.39 -3.81 0.42
CA GLN A 152 33.58 -3.08 0.90
C GLN A 152 34.83 -3.51 0.13
N GLU A 153 35.07 -4.79 -0.07
CA GLU A 153 36.21 -5.33 -0.84
C GLU A 153 36.22 -4.82 -2.31
N ASN A 154 35.04 -4.69 -2.93
CA ASN A 154 34.93 -4.17 -4.30
C ASN A 154 35.10 -2.65 -4.41
N ARG A 155 35.14 -1.90 -3.31
CA ARG A 155 35.41 -0.45 -3.33
C ARG A 155 36.89 -0.10 -3.16
N GLU A 156 37.67 -1.04 -2.64
CA GLU A 156 39.10 -0.85 -2.38
C GLU A 156 39.98 -1.28 -3.58
N THR A 157 39.33 -1.88 -4.60
CA THR A 157 40.00 -2.30 -5.86
C THR A 157 39.76 -1.29 -6.98
#